data_980af53c9ca35e4434df65c5ce5bcb7f
#
_entry.id   980af53c9ca35e4434df65c5ce5bcb7f
#
_cell.length_a   1.000
_cell.length_b   1.000
_cell.length_c   1.000
_cell.angle_alpha   90.00
_cell.angle_beta   90.00
_cell.angle_gamma   90.00
#
_symmetry.space_group_name_H-M   'P 1'
#
loop_
_entity.id
_entity.type
_entity.pdbx_description
1 polymer ?
#
loop_
_entity_poly.entity_id
_entity_poly.type
_entity_poly.pdbx_seq_one_letter_code
_entity_poly.pdbx_strand_id
1 'polypeptide(L)'
;MVNQSMAALGNNRSTIRELFEYGNQRAAVVGRENVFDFSLGNPNVPAPDAVRQAILEEAAGDPVALHGYTSAQGAADVRTALADDLNRRFGTAYTGDSLYLTVGAAAALSCAFKAVACPGDEIAVLAPYFPEYLMFIESGAGAKAVVVPPSVQDFQIDFDALGQRLNEHTKAVVINSPNNPSGAVYSEQTIRRLAELLREKEKQYGHPIYLISDEPYRELVYDGVQVPFVPNFYDDTIVCYSYSKSLSLPGERIGYVLVPPQAADSADLYAAVCGAGRALGYVCAPSLFQRVVARCTGLTGDLAVYKTNRDLLYDGLTAMGYRCVKPAGAFYLFPQTLDPDDRAFCERAKKYDLLVVPGTDFGAPGHMRISYCVATDTIRRALPLFEKLAAEYR
;
A
#
# COMPACT_ATOMS: atom_id res chain seq x y z
N MET A 1 15.05 -23.81 22.83
CA MET A 1 13.66 -23.60 22.34
C MET A 1 13.63 -22.25 21.62
N VAL A 2 12.99 -22.19 20.44
CA VAL A 2 12.79 -20.95 19.68
C VAL A 2 11.38 -20.40 19.93
N ASN A 3 11.13 -19.14 19.59
CA ASN A 3 9.79 -18.58 19.59
C ASN A 3 8.93 -19.26 18.49
N GLN A 4 7.96 -20.06 18.90
CA GLN A 4 7.16 -20.87 17.99
C GLN A 4 6.28 -20.03 17.06
N SER A 5 5.77 -18.87 17.53
CA SER A 5 4.98 -17.94 16.72
C SER A 5 5.83 -17.37 15.57
N MET A 6 7.06 -16.97 15.87
CA MET A 6 7.99 -16.46 14.84
C MET A 6 8.42 -17.56 13.88
N ALA A 7 8.64 -18.79 14.38
CA ALA A 7 8.94 -19.93 13.52
C ALA A 7 7.76 -20.23 12.56
N ALA A 8 6.53 -20.18 13.06
CA ALA A 8 5.33 -20.36 12.25
C ALA A 8 5.21 -19.26 11.16
N LEU A 9 5.42 -17.99 11.52
CA LEU A 9 5.41 -16.88 10.54
C LEU A 9 6.52 -17.03 9.48
N GLY A 10 7.72 -17.47 9.88
CA GLY A 10 8.82 -17.66 8.95
C GLY A 10 8.59 -18.84 7.99
N ASN A 11 7.89 -19.86 8.43
CA ASN A 11 7.55 -21.05 7.63
C ASN A 11 6.28 -20.84 6.78
N ASN A 12 5.37 -19.97 7.21
CA ASN A 12 4.13 -19.69 6.47
C ASN A 12 4.41 -18.62 5.40
N ARG A 13 4.62 -19.08 4.17
CA ARG A 13 4.87 -18.17 3.04
C ARG A 13 3.58 -17.54 2.56
N SER A 14 3.62 -16.25 2.21
CA SER A 14 2.48 -15.63 1.53
C SER A 14 2.32 -16.22 0.13
N THR A 15 1.08 -16.39 -0.33
CA THR A 15 0.76 -16.87 -1.69
C THR A 15 1.49 -16.06 -2.77
N ILE A 16 1.64 -14.75 -2.57
CA ILE A 16 2.38 -13.87 -3.50
C ILE A 16 3.84 -14.33 -3.63
N ARG A 17 4.50 -14.67 -2.53
CA ARG A 17 5.89 -15.15 -2.54
C ARG A 17 6.01 -16.54 -3.15
N GLU A 18 5.08 -17.43 -2.83
CA GLU A 18 5.01 -18.78 -3.43
C GLU A 18 4.83 -18.70 -4.94
N LEU A 19 3.93 -17.85 -5.44
CA LEU A 19 3.72 -17.62 -6.86
C LEU A 19 4.97 -17.07 -7.55
N PHE A 20 5.66 -16.14 -6.92
CA PHE A 20 6.91 -15.59 -7.45
C PHE A 20 8.01 -16.66 -7.57
N GLU A 21 8.19 -17.50 -6.54
CA GLU A 21 9.14 -18.60 -6.57
C GLU A 21 8.74 -19.64 -7.63
N TYR A 22 7.46 -20.01 -7.70
CA TYR A 22 6.94 -20.88 -8.74
C TYR A 22 7.19 -20.31 -10.14
N GLY A 23 6.93 -19.02 -10.35
CA GLY A 23 7.18 -18.33 -11.62
C GLY A 23 8.65 -18.40 -12.04
N ASN A 24 9.59 -18.22 -11.10
CA ASN A 24 11.02 -18.35 -11.38
C ASN A 24 11.41 -19.79 -11.76
N GLN A 25 10.89 -20.80 -11.05
CA GLN A 25 11.13 -22.21 -11.37
C GLN A 25 10.53 -22.57 -12.75
N ARG A 26 9.31 -22.10 -13.03
CA ARG A 26 8.63 -22.36 -14.28
C ARG A 26 9.36 -21.69 -15.47
N ALA A 27 9.85 -20.46 -15.27
CA ALA A 27 10.62 -19.72 -16.27
C ALA A 27 11.93 -20.46 -16.66
N ALA A 28 12.54 -21.20 -15.77
CA ALA A 28 13.72 -22.01 -16.07
C ALA A 28 13.38 -23.20 -17.00
N VAL A 29 12.12 -23.61 -17.09
CA VAL A 29 11.66 -24.73 -17.92
C VAL A 29 11.12 -24.27 -19.26
N VAL A 30 10.28 -23.21 -19.27
CA VAL A 30 9.54 -22.81 -20.49
C VAL A 30 10.07 -21.51 -21.12
N GLY A 31 11.04 -20.84 -20.51
CA GLY A 31 11.51 -19.51 -20.87
C GLY A 31 10.73 -18.42 -20.13
N ARG A 32 11.45 -17.35 -19.72
CA ARG A 32 10.87 -16.24 -18.94
C ARG A 32 9.74 -15.52 -19.68
N GLU A 33 9.88 -15.41 -20.97
CA GLU A 33 8.91 -14.76 -21.87
C GLU A 33 7.57 -15.51 -21.95
N ASN A 34 7.53 -16.78 -21.55
CA ASN A 34 6.33 -17.63 -21.58
C ASN A 34 5.64 -17.77 -20.21
N VAL A 35 6.15 -17.10 -19.16
CA VAL A 35 5.52 -17.03 -17.84
C VAL A 35 4.94 -15.63 -17.65
N PHE A 36 3.63 -15.56 -17.47
CA PHE A 36 2.85 -14.34 -17.31
C PHE A 36 2.61 -14.08 -15.83
N ASP A 37 3.64 -13.54 -15.16
CA ASP A 37 3.61 -13.30 -13.73
C ASP A 37 2.99 -11.94 -13.39
N PHE A 38 1.73 -11.97 -12.94
CA PHE A 38 0.97 -10.83 -12.45
C PHE A 38 0.84 -10.81 -10.92
N SER A 39 1.66 -11.60 -10.21
CA SER A 39 1.57 -11.73 -8.75
C SER A 39 2.20 -10.57 -7.99
N LEU A 40 3.32 -10.00 -8.50
CA LEU A 40 4.07 -8.97 -7.81
C LEU A 40 3.68 -7.54 -8.25
N GLY A 41 3.51 -6.66 -7.27
CA GLY A 41 3.38 -5.22 -7.48
C GLY A 41 4.74 -4.51 -7.54
N ASN A 42 5.62 -4.93 -8.44
CA ASN A 42 6.94 -4.32 -8.61
C ASN A 42 6.93 -3.38 -9.83
N PRO A 43 7.14 -2.05 -9.65
CA PRO A 43 7.18 -1.10 -10.76
C PRO A 43 8.11 -1.56 -11.89
N ASN A 44 7.64 -1.51 -13.13
CA ASN A 44 8.42 -1.85 -14.31
C ASN A 44 8.77 -0.64 -15.18
N VAL A 45 8.37 0.56 -14.77
CA VAL A 45 8.81 1.82 -15.37
C VAL A 45 10.06 2.32 -14.66
N PRO A 46 11.02 2.94 -15.37
CA PRO A 46 12.21 3.49 -14.73
C PRO A 46 11.85 4.63 -13.78
N ALA A 47 12.70 4.83 -12.77
CA ALA A 47 12.67 6.05 -11.98
C ALA A 47 12.86 7.28 -12.87
N PRO A 48 12.28 8.44 -12.53
CA PRO A 48 12.55 9.69 -13.25
C PRO A 48 14.05 10.00 -13.33
N ASP A 49 14.51 10.59 -14.45
CA ASP A 49 15.93 10.97 -14.64
C ASP A 49 16.47 11.87 -13.50
N ALA A 50 15.61 12.68 -12.91
CA ALA A 50 15.94 13.50 -11.75
C ALA A 50 16.46 12.69 -10.55
N VAL A 51 15.97 11.45 -10.37
CA VAL A 51 16.46 10.54 -9.32
C VAL A 51 17.93 10.18 -9.57
N ARG A 52 18.26 9.79 -10.79
CA ARG A 52 19.64 9.49 -11.18
C ARG A 52 20.54 10.71 -11.01
N GLN A 53 20.08 11.89 -11.43
CA GLN A 53 20.82 13.13 -11.28
C GLN A 53 21.07 13.46 -9.82
N ALA A 54 20.04 13.34 -8.95
CA ALA A 54 20.18 13.56 -7.53
C ALA A 54 21.19 12.60 -6.88
N ILE A 55 21.16 11.31 -7.25
CA ILE A 55 22.15 10.33 -6.74
C ILE A 55 23.59 10.74 -7.11
N LEU A 56 23.81 11.14 -8.37
CA LEU A 56 25.15 11.54 -8.83
C LEU A 56 25.67 12.80 -8.11
N GLU A 57 24.80 13.78 -7.91
CA GLU A 57 25.14 15.02 -7.23
C GLU A 57 25.42 14.80 -5.73
N GLU A 58 24.61 14.01 -5.05
CA GLU A 58 24.86 13.65 -3.64
C GLU A 58 26.16 12.83 -3.49
N ALA A 59 26.42 11.88 -4.40
CA ALA A 59 27.63 11.07 -4.39
C ALA A 59 28.91 11.86 -4.69
N ALA A 60 28.81 13.01 -5.35
CA ALA A 60 29.94 13.91 -5.61
C ALA A 60 30.30 14.79 -4.39
N GLY A 61 29.44 14.83 -3.36
CA GLY A 61 29.63 15.61 -2.14
C GLY A 61 30.60 14.96 -1.14
N ASP A 62 30.56 15.44 0.11
CA ASP A 62 31.38 14.88 1.20
C ASP A 62 30.88 13.45 1.56
N PRO A 63 31.71 12.41 1.35
CA PRO A 63 31.31 11.05 1.61
C PRO A 63 31.05 10.75 3.09
N VAL A 64 31.73 11.48 4.02
CA VAL A 64 31.49 11.27 5.46
C VAL A 64 30.13 11.82 5.87
N ALA A 65 29.77 13.00 5.39
CA ALA A 65 28.47 13.59 5.64
C ALA A 65 27.32 12.81 4.95
N LEU A 66 27.59 12.27 3.75
CA LEU A 66 26.61 11.50 2.99
C LEU A 66 26.28 10.17 3.66
N HIS A 67 27.31 9.43 4.11
CA HIS A 67 27.15 8.07 4.64
C HIS A 67 27.06 8.01 6.17
N GLY A 68 27.15 9.16 6.85
CA GLY A 68 27.00 9.27 8.30
C GLY A 68 25.57 8.98 8.78
N TYR A 69 25.43 8.64 10.05
CA TYR A 69 24.12 8.54 10.68
C TYR A 69 23.43 9.92 10.67
N THR A 70 22.15 9.91 10.29
CA THR A 70 21.24 11.05 10.53
C THR A 70 20.62 10.96 11.93
N SER A 71 19.80 11.94 12.32
CA SER A 71 18.91 11.76 13.46
C SER A 71 17.99 10.54 13.23
N ALA A 72 17.50 9.93 14.30
CA ALA A 72 16.60 8.79 14.22
C ALA A 72 15.32 9.11 13.44
N GLN A 73 14.86 10.37 13.52
CA GLN A 73 13.69 10.85 12.78
C GLN A 73 13.97 11.13 11.31
N GLY A 74 15.23 11.12 10.90
CA GLY A 74 15.70 11.56 9.59
C GLY A 74 16.32 12.94 9.61
N ALA A 75 17.08 13.30 8.58
CA ALA A 75 17.76 14.58 8.44
C ALA A 75 16.75 15.75 8.48
N ALA A 76 17.06 16.79 9.25
CA ALA A 76 16.12 17.89 9.51
C ALA A 76 15.78 18.68 8.24
N ASP A 77 16.78 18.94 7.39
CA ASP A 77 16.63 19.59 6.09
C ASP A 77 15.72 18.79 5.14
N VAL A 78 15.90 17.47 5.11
CA VAL A 78 15.03 16.55 4.33
C VAL A 78 13.60 16.60 4.84
N ARG A 79 13.39 16.47 6.15
CA ARG A 79 12.04 16.51 6.75
C ARG A 79 11.35 17.86 6.46
N THR A 80 12.09 18.97 6.51
CA THR A 80 11.58 20.29 6.15
C THR A 80 11.18 20.36 4.67
N ALA A 81 12.03 19.89 3.75
CA ALA A 81 11.71 19.87 2.32
C ALA A 81 10.46 19.04 1.98
N LEU A 82 10.28 17.91 2.67
CA LEU A 82 9.08 17.08 2.51
C LEU A 82 7.83 17.76 3.08
N ALA A 83 7.94 18.42 4.23
CA ALA A 83 6.85 19.20 4.81
C ALA A 83 6.43 20.36 3.87
N ASP A 84 7.38 21.07 3.31
CA ASP A 84 7.13 22.17 2.36
C ASP A 84 6.42 21.67 1.08
N ASP A 85 6.78 20.48 0.57
CA ASP A 85 6.08 19.87 -0.56
C ASP A 85 4.63 19.52 -0.21
N LEU A 86 4.39 18.91 0.95
CA LEU A 86 3.04 18.60 1.42
C LEU A 86 2.22 19.87 1.59
N ASN A 87 2.78 20.92 2.19
CA ASN A 87 2.12 22.20 2.39
C ASN A 87 1.70 22.84 1.06
N ARG A 88 2.63 22.84 0.08
CA ARG A 88 2.35 23.40 -1.25
C ARG A 88 1.27 22.62 -2.00
N ARG A 89 1.27 21.28 -1.89
CA ARG A 89 0.33 20.40 -2.62
C ARG A 89 -1.05 20.37 -2.00
N PHE A 90 -1.13 20.40 -0.68
CA PHE A 90 -2.38 20.10 0.05
C PHE A 90 -2.91 21.28 0.88
N GLY A 91 -2.23 22.44 0.85
CA GLY A 91 -2.66 23.63 1.57
C GLY A 91 -2.56 23.50 3.09
N THR A 92 -1.57 22.76 3.58
CA THR A 92 -1.32 22.52 5.01
C THR A 92 -0.20 23.42 5.55
N ALA A 93 0.13 23.29 6.85
CA ALA A 93 1.18 24.07 7.53
C ALA A 93 2.06 23.18 8.42
N TYR A 94 2.49 22.03 7.89
CA TYR A 94 3.37 21.11 8.59
C TYR A 94 4.80 21.65 8.66
N THR A 95 5.52 21.19 9.69
CA THR A 95 6.96 21.40 9.80
C THR A 95 7.69 20.05 9.69
N GLY A 96 9.01 20.08 9.60
CA GLY A 96 9.81 18.85 9.65
C GLY A 96 9.55 17.99 10.90
N ASP A 97 9.06 18.59 11.99
CA ASP A 97 8.77 17.88 13.24
C ASP A 97 7.46 17.06 13.20
N SER A 98 6.67 17.20 12.14
CA SER A 98 5.52 16.32 11.87
C SER A 98 5.93 15.03 11.16
N LEU A 99 7.17 14.88 10.69
CA LEU A 99 7.63 13.80 9.85
C LEU A 99 8.67 12.91 10.53
N TYR A 100 8.47 11.59 10.41
CA TYR A 100 9.42 10.55 10.80
C TYR A 100 9.77 9.71 9.58
N LEU A 101 11.03 9.75 9.13
CA LEU A 101 11.48 9.01 7.95
C LEU A 101 11.67 7.53 8.26
N THR A 102 11.22 6.67 7.37
CA THR A 102 11.17 5.22 7.56
C THR A 102 11.83 4.45 6.42
N VAL A 103 12.11 3.17 6.69
CA VAL A 103 12.58 2.22 5.66
C VAL A 103 11.40 1.71 4.81
N GLY A 104 10.63 2.62 4.23
CA GLY A 104 9.44 2.38 3.40
C GLY A 104 8.15 2.25 4.19
N ALA A 105 7.02 2.07 3.46
CA ALA A 105 5.67 2.04 4.06
C ALA A 105 5.46 0.90 5.06
N ALA A 106 6.06 -0.27 4.87
CA ALA A 106 5.92 -1.37 5.82
C ALA A 106 6.41 -0.99 7.22
N ALA A 107 7.57 -0.31 7.31
CA ALA A 107 8.08 0.21 8.58
C ALA A 107 7.20 1.35 9.11
N ALA A 108 6.70 2.23 8.24
CA ALA A 108 5.79 3.31 8.62
C ALA A 108 4.52 2.76 9.28
N LEU A 109 3.89 1.77 8.65
CA LEU A 109 2.70 1.09 9.17
C LEU A 109 2.96 0.35 10.48
N SER A 110 4.07 -0.41 10.55
CA SER A 110 4.45 -1.11 11.78
C SER A 110 4.66 -0.14 12.95
N CYS A 111 5.28 1.01 12.69
CA CYS A 111 5.45 2.07 13.70
C CYS A 111 4.10 2.68 14.09
N ALA A 112 3.24 3.01 13.11
CA ALA A 112 1.94 3.61 13.36
C ALA A 112 1.03 2.67 14.17
N PHE A 113 0.88 1.40 13.77
CA PHE A 113 0.07 0.43 14.53
C PHE A 113 0.57 0.23 15.96
N LYS A 114 1.90 0.11 16.12
CA LYS A 114 2.51 -0.08 17.44
C LYS A 114 2.43 1.18 18.33
N ALA A 115 2.36 2.36 17.72
CA ALA A 115 2.24 3.62 18.46
C ALA A 115 0.85 3.85 19.05
N VAL A 116 -0.20 3.37 18.36
CA VAL A 116 -1.59 3.67 18.73
C VAL A 116 -2.30 2.56 19.52
N ALA A 117 -1.75 1.33 19.54
CA ALA A 117 -2.44 0.18 20.12
C ALA A 117 -1.60 -0.57 21.14
N CYS A 118 -2.29 -1.04 22.18
CA CYS A 118 -1.79 -1.94 23.21
C CYS A 118 -2.44 -3.33 23.11
N PRO A 119 -1.91 -4.35 23.81
CA PRO A 119 -2.58 -5.66 23.89
C PRO A 119 -4.03 -5.53 24.41
N GLY A 120 -4.98 -6.06 23.64
CA GLY A 120 -6.41 -5.97 23.89
C GLY A 120 -7.14 -4.90 23.06
N ASP A 121 -6.42 -3.96 22.48
CA ASP A 121 -6.98 -2.98 21.56
C ASP A 121 -7.25 -3.61 20.17
N GLU A 122 -8.15 -2.98 19.41
CA GLU A 122 -8.56 -3.41 18.09
C GLU A 122 -8.20 -2.36 17.02
N ILE A 123 -7.80 -2.85 15.84
CA ILE A 123 -7.60 -2.03 14.65
C ILE A 123 -8.50 -2.58 13.53
N ALA A 124 -9.41 -1.74 13.03
CA ALA A 124 -10.29 -2.11 11.95
C ALA A 124 -9.55 -2.05 10.59
N VAL A 125 -9.69 -3.12 9.80
CA VAL A 125 -9.05 -3.30 8.49
C VAL A 125 -10.13 -3.48 7.43
N LEU A 126 -10.19 -2.57 6.47
CA LEU A 126 -11.20 -2.59 5.42
C LEU A 126 -10.78 -3.55 4.29
N ALA A 127 -11.56 -4.60 4.06
CA ALA A 127 -11.34 -5.48 2.92
C ALA A 127 -11.86 -4.81 1.61
N PRO A 128 -11.22 -5.07 0.45
CA PRO A 128 -10.00 -5.86 0.31
C PRO A 128 -8.77 -5.07 0.79
N TYR A 129 -7.86 -5.74 1.47
CA TYR A 129 -6.73 -5.13 2.16
C TYR A 129 -5.38 -5.75 1.74
N PHE A 130 -4.29 -5.05 2.01
CA PHE A 130 -2.94 -5.61 1.87
C PHE A 130 -2.69 -6.65 2.98
N PRO A 131 -2.41 -7.93 2.65
CA PRO A 131 -2.41 -9.03 3.62
C PRO A 131 -1.48 -8.83 4.82
N GLU A 132 -0.37 -8.14 4.65
CA GLU A 132 0.60 -7.90 5.72
C GLU A 132 0.07 -7.01 6.86
N TYR A 133 -1.05 -6.29 6.67
CA TYR A 133 -1.66 -5.51 7.77
C TYR A 133 -1.97 -6.40 8.97
N LEU A 134 -2.52 -7.60 8.74
CA LEU A 134 -2.84 -8.51 9.84
C LEU A 134 -1.60 -8.90 10.63
N MET A 135 -0.48 -9.14 9.93
CA MET A 135 0.79 -9.47 10.57
C MET A 135 1.37 -8.29 11.36
N PHE A 136 1.31 -7.08 10.77
CA PHE A 136 1.81 -5.87 11.44
C PHE A 136 0.99 -5.51 12.69
N ILE A 137 -0.32 -5.73 12.65
CA ILE A 137 -1.24 -5.48 13.77
C ILE A 137 -1.08 -6.57 14.84
N GLU A 138 -1.24 -7.84 14.48
CA GLU A 138 -1.31 -8.93 15.46
C GLU A 138 0.06 -9.31 16.01
N SER A 139 1.01 -9.59 15.13
CA SER A 139 2.35 -10.01 15.58
C SER A 139 3.28 -8.83 15.87
N GLY A 140 3.13 -7.72 15.17
CA GLY A 140 3.98 -6.53 15.30
C GLY A 140 3.55 -5.62 16.46
N ALA A 141 2.29 -5.20 16.49
CA ALA A 141 1.75 -4.31 17.51
C ALA A 141 1.22 -5.05 18.75
N GLY A 142 0.77 -6.31 18.58
CA GLY A 142 0.14 -7.09 19.66
C GLY A 142 -1.34 -6.74 19.86
N ALA A 143 -1.96 -6.06 18.92
CA ALA A 143 -3.37 -5.73 18.90
C ALA A 143 -4.18 -6.76 18.11
N LYS A 144 -5.49 -6.64 18.08
CA LYS A 144 -6.38 -7.50 17.30
C LYS A 144 -6.79 -6.82 16.00
N ALA A 145 -6.63 -7.50 14.87
CA ALA A 145 -7.17 -7.04 13.60
C ALA A 145 -8.66 -7.39 13.49
N VAL A 146 -9.49 -6.39 13.18
CA VAL A 146 -10.94 -6.57 12.98
C VAL A 146 -11.26 -6.30 11.52
N VAL A 147 -11.46 -7.36 10.75
CA VAL A 147 -11.74 -7.24 9.32
C VAL A 147 -13.17 -6.78 9.08
N VAL A 148 -13.33 -5.71 8.30
CA VAL A 148 -14.59 -5.19 7.81
C VAL A 148 -14.82 -5.75 6.40
N PRO A 149 -15.97 -6.39 6.12
CA PRO A 149 -16.27 -6.94 4.79
C PRO A 149 -16.20 -5.88 3.68
N PRO A 150 -15.84 -6.27 2.44
CA PRO A 150 -15.76 -5.33 1.33
C PRO A 150 -17.13 -4.99 0.74
N SER A 151 -17.31 -3.75 0.22
CA SER A 151 -18.28 -3.46 -0.81
C SER A 151 -17.71 -3.93 -2.15
N VAL A 152 -18.20 -5.07 -2.67
CA VAL A 152 -17.66 -5.66 -3.91
C VAL A 152 -18.18 -5.00 -5.19
N GLN A 153 -19.14 -4.07 -5.09
CA GLN A 153 -19.73 -3.39 -6.25
C GLN A 153 -18.84 -2.30 -6.81
N ASP A 154 -18.16 -1.56 -5.92
CA ASP A 154 -17.35 -0.40 -6.26
C ASP A 154 -16.05 -0.30 -5.44
N PHE A 155 -15.88 -1.19 -4.46
CA PHE A 155 -14.78 -1.19 -3.48
C PHE A 155 -14.64 0.13 -2.71
N GLN A 156 -15.74 0.87 -2.56
CA GLN A 156 -15.84 1.95 -1.57
C GLN A 156 -16.10 1.36 -0.17
N ILE A 157 -16.13 2.19 0.86
CA ILE A 157 -16.34 1.73 2.25
C ILE A 157 -17.79 1.32 2.46
N ASP A 158 -18.01 0.10 2.96
CA ASP A 158 -19.29 -0.30 3.51
C ASP A 158 -19.43 0.28 4.93
N PHE A 159 -20.12 1.39 5.04
CA PHE A 159 -20.28 2.12 6.30
C PHE A 159 -21.15 1.41 7.33
N ASP A 160 -22.10 0.59 6.89
CA ASP A 160 -22.95 -0.19 7.78
C ASP A 160 -22.13 -1.33 8.41
N ALA A 161 -21.37 -2.04 7.58
CA ALA A 161 -20.44 -3.06 8.05
C ALA A 161 -19.35 -2.47 8.96
N LEU A 162 -18.78 -1.31 8.62
CA LEU A 162 -17.78 -0.64 9.45
C LEU A 162 -18.37 -0.22 10.79
N GLY A 163 -19.52 0.47 10.78
CA GLY A 163 -20.18 0.93 12.01
C GLY A 163 -20.53 -0.18 13.00
N GLN A 164 -20.86 -1.39 12.49
CA GLN A 164 -21.13 -2.57 13.29
C GLN A 164 -19.86 -3.22 13.90
N ARG A 165 -18.69 -2.97 13.31
CA ARG A 165 -17.42 -3.55 13.77
C ARG A 165 -16.65 -2.65 14.75
N LEU A 166 -16.92 -1.33 14.73
CA LEU A 166 -16.32 -0.39 15.68
C LEU A 166 -16.93 -0.55 17.07
N ASN A 167 -16.07 -0.56 18.09
CA ASN A 167 -16.46 -0.66 19.50
C ASN A 167 -15.47 0.10 20.39
N GLU A 168 -15.64 0.09 21.71
CA GLU A 168 -14.83 0.81 22.68
C GLU A 168 -13.35 0.38 22.76
N HIS A 169 -13.00 -0.75 22.15
CA HIS A 169 -11.61 -1.22 22.04
C HIS A 169 -10.94 -0.76 20.74
N THR A 170 -11.71 -0.18 19.80
CA THR A 170 -11.16 0.27 18.51
C THR A 170 -10.29 1.50 18.71
N LYS A 171 -9.00 1.39 18.41
CA LYS A 171 -8.02 2.49 18.48
C LYS A 171 -7.70 3.11 17.14
N ALA A 172 -7.84 2.33 16.07
CA ALA A 172 -7.59 2.85 14.73
C ALA A 172 -8.44 2.14 13.66
N VAL A 173 -8.58 2.83 12.54
CA VAL A 173 -9.04 2.27 11.26
C VAL A 173 -7.92 2.46 10.25
N VAL A 174 -7.57 1.43 9.47
CA VAL A 174 -6.59 1.56 8.38
C VAL A 174 -7.30 1.59 7.04
N ILE A 175 -6.93 2.57 6.22
CA ILE A 175 -7.38 2.70 4.83
C ILE A 175 -6.19 2.70 3.89
N ASN A 176 -6.40 2.25 2.65
CA ASN A 176 -5.42 2.31 1.57
C ASN A 176 -6.10 2.84 0.30
N SER A 177 -5.74 4.04 -0.13
CA SER A 177 -6.33 4.69 -1.30
C SER A 177 -5.29 5.55 -2.02
N PRO A 178 -5.01 5.26 -3.30
CA PRO A 178 -5.51 4.16 -4.14
C PRO A 178 -5.22 2.77 -3.57
N ASN A 179 -6.15 1.84 -3.76
CA ASN A 179 -6.17 0.57 -3.03
C ASN A 179 -5.36 -0.54 -3.71
N ASN A 180 -4.65 -1.32 -2.92
CA ASN A 180 -4.15 -2.64 -3.24
C ASN A 180 -5.04 -3.66 -2.49
N PRO A 181 -5.85 -4.50 -3.18
CA PRO A 181 -5.70 -4.96 -4.57
C PRO A 181 -6.66 -4.34 -5.61
N SER A 182 -7.65 -3.54 -5.22
CA SER A 182 -8.77 -3.22 -6.10
C SER A 182 -8.49 -2.08 -7.10
N GLY A 183 -7.48 -1.24 -6.84
CA GLY A 183 -7.24 -0.02 -7.61
C GLY A 183 -8.32 1.07 -7.41
N ALA A 184 -9.25 0.86 -6.48
CA ALA A 184 -10.25 1.87 -6.14
C ALA A 184 -9.60 3.09 -5.46
N VAL A 185 -10.15 4.26 -5.74
CA VAL A 185 -9.82 5.51 -5.06
C VAL A 185 -11.04 5.95 -4.28
N TYR A 186 -10.87 6.19 -2.98
CA TYR A 186 -11.96 6.72 -2.17
C TYR A 186 -12.25 8.16 -2.56
N SER A 187 -13.55 8.45 -2.81
CA SER A 187 -13.99 9.78 -3.14
C SER A 187 -13.89 10.73 -1.93
N GLU A 188 -13.88 12.04 -2.18
CA GLU A 188 -13.97 13.02 -1.11
C GLU A 188 -15.20 12.80 -0.23
N GLN A 189 -16.34 12.46 -0.84
CA GLN A 189 -17.57 12.15 -0.11
C GLN A 189 -17.40 10.92 0.79
N THR A 190 -16.71 9.88 0.32
CA THR A 190 -16.38 8.69 1.12
C THR A 190 -15.52 9.06 2.32
N ILE A 191 -14.48 9.88 2.13
CA ILE A 191 -13.59 10.32 3.22
C ILE A 191 -14.32 11.21 4.23
N ARG A 192 -15.17 12.13 3.78
CA ARG A 192 -16.01 12.97 4.68
C ARG A 192 -16.94 12.13 5.53
N ARG A 193 -17.65 11.17 4.91
CA ARG A 193 -18.53 10.26 5.64
C ARG A 193 -17.77 9.39 6.65
N LEU A 194 -16.56 8.94 6.29
CA LEU A 194 -15.69 8.21 7.22
C LEU A 194 -15.33 9.09 8.42
N ALA A 195 -14.88 10.31 8.18
CA ALA A 195 -14.54 11.27 9.23
C ALA A 195 -15.74 11.58 10.17
N GLU A 196 -16.94 11.71 9.61
CA GLU A 196 -18.17 11.91 10.39
C GLU A 196 -18.46 10.69 11.29
N LEU A 197 -18.40 9.49 10.74
CA LEU A 197 -18.59 8.24 11.51
C LEU A 197 -17.56 8.11 12.63
N LEU A 198 -16.28 8.36 12.35
CA LEU A 198 -15.24 8.26 13.38
C LEU A 198 -15.44 9.27 14.51
N ARG A 199 -15.74 10.54 14.20
CA ARG A 199 -16.06 11.56 15.21
C ARG A 199 -17.29 11.21 16.07
N GLU A 200 -18.30 10.55 15.48
CA GLU A 200 -19.44 10.04 16.22
C GLU A 200 -19.01 8.96 17.22
N LYS A 201 -18.19 8.02 16.76
CA LYS A 201 -17.69 6.90 17.56
C LYS A 201 -16.73 7.35 18.66
N GLU A 202 -15.86 8.32 18.40
CA GLU A 202 -15.00 8.95 19.43
C GLU A 202 -15.80 9.54 20.58
N LYS A 203 -16.87 10.28 20.24
CA LYS A 203 -17.80 10.82 21.26
C LYS A 203 -18.48 9.70 22.04
N GLN A 204 -18.85 8.62 21.36
CA GLN A 204 -19.52 7.48 21.99
C GLN A 204 -18.59 6.71 22.93
N TYR A 205 -17.32 6.53 22.55
CA TYR A 205 -16.36 5.70 23.30
C TYR A 205 -15.48 6.51 24.26
N GLY A 206 -15.41 7.82 24.07
CA GLY A 206 -14.67 8.74 24.96
C GLY A 206 -13.17 8.74 24.77
N HIS A 207 -12.68 8.32 23.57
CA HIS A 207 -11.26 8.35 23.21
C HIS A 207 -11.10 8.54 21.69
N PRO A 208 -9.93 9.02 21.21
CA PRO A 208 -9.63 9.14 19.78
C PRO A 208 -9.65 7.79 19.07
N ILE A 209 -10.05 7.80 17.79
CA ILE A 209 -9.91 6.67 16.85
C ILE A 209 -9.03 7.15 15.70
N TYR A 210 -7.77 6.76 15.69
CA TYR A 210 -6.84 7.21 14.67
C TYR A 210 -7.15 6.61 13.29
N LEU A 211 -7.13 7.44 12.25
CA LEU A 211 -7.26 7.01 10.87
C LEU A 211 -5.86 6.85 10.26
N ILE A 212 -5.41 5.61 10.07
CA ILE A 212 -4.11 5.32 9.47
C ILE A 212 -4.30 5.23 7.96
N SER A 213 -3.79 6.23 7.25
CA SER A 213 -3.87 6.34 5.79
C SER A 213 -2.59 5.81 5.16
N ASP A 214 -2.66 4.62 4.55
CA ASP A 214 -1.57 4.00 3.78
C ASP A 214 -1.62 4.49 2.34
N GLU A 215 -0.65 5.34 1.93
CA GLU A 215 -0.71 6.11 0.70
C GLU A 215 0.47 5.87 -0.27
N PRO A 216 0.99 4.65 -0.46
CA PRO A 216 2.12 4.41 -1.36
C PRO A 216 1.77 4.63 -2.84
N TYR A 217 0.48 4.70 -3.18
CA TYR A 217 -0.04 4.89 -4.54
C TYR A 217 -0.66 6.27 -4.77
N ARG A 218 -0.50 7.23 -3.86
CA ARG A 218 -1.15 8.56 -3.91
C ARG A 218 -1.05 9.23 -5.28
N GLU A 219 0.10 9.17 -5.92
CA GLU A 219 0.37 9.77 -7.22
C GLU A 219 -0.06 8.90 -8.41
N LEU A 220 -0.33 7.61 -8.19
CA LEU A 220 -0.66 6.66 -9.25
C LEU A 220 -2.17 6.66 -9.50
N VAL A 221 -2.64 7.67 -10.20
CA VAL A 221 -4.06 7.84 -10.56
C VAL A 221 -4.21 8.13 -12.05
N TYR A 222 -5.38 7.85 -12.57
CA TYR A 222 -5.69 7.92 -13.99
C TYR A 222 -6.91 8.80 -14.26
N ASP A 223 -7.06 9.26 -15.49
CA ASP A 223 -8.26 9.94 -16.01
C ASP A 223 -8.67 11.19 -15.19
N GLY A 224 -7.68 11.88 -14.59
CA GLY A 224 -7.91 13.11 -13.82
C GLY A 224 -8.49 12.90 -12.43
N VAL A 225 -8.55 11.66 -11.95
CA VAL A 225 -9.01 11.35 -10.58
C VAL A 225 -8.10 12.03 -9.56
N GLN A 226 -8.73 12.65 -8.55
CA GLN A 226 -8.03 13.28 -7.43
C GLN A 226 -8.10 12.36 -6.20
N VAL A 227 -6.98 12.20 -5.53
CA VAL A 227 -6.91 11.49 -4.23
C VAL A 227 -7.09 12.52 -3.12
N PRO A 228 -8.15 12.42 -2.31
CA PRO A 228 -8.31 13.32 -1.16
C PRO A 228 -7.15 13.16 -0.19
N PHE A 229 -6.56 14.26 0.27
CA PHE A 229 -5.57 14.22 1.32
C PHE A 229 -6.27 14.12 2.67
N VAL A 230 -6.24 12.94 3.26
CA VAL A 230 -7.09 12.55 4.40
C VAL A 230 -6.98 13.51 5.60
N PRO A 231 -5.79 14.04 5.97
CA PRO A 231 -5.68 14.99 7.08
C PRO A 231 -6.49 16.29 6.92
N ASN A 232 -6.89 16.65 5.68
CA ASN A 232 -7.75 17.82 5.46
C ASN A 232 -9.22 17.57 5.83
N PHE A 233 -9.59 16.34 6.17
CA PHE A 233 -10.97 15.94 6.48
C PHE A 233 -11.13 15.39 7.91
N TYR A 234 -10.05 14.83 8.47
CA TYR A 234 -10.06 14.22 9.78
C TYR A 234 -8.73 14.47 10.49
N ASP A 235 -8.78 15.14 11.65
CA ASP A 235 -7.59 15.61 12.36
C ASP A 235 -6.75 14.45 12.90
N ASP A 236 -7.41 13.41 13.46
CA ASP A 236 -6.76 12.23 14.05
C ASP A 236 -6.26 11.24 12.99
N THR A 237 -5.56 11.77 11.97
CA THR A 237 -5.01 11.00 10.86
C THR A 237 -3.50 10.82 11.02
N ILE A 238 -3.02 9.59 10.77
CA ILE A 238 -1.60 9.26 10.61
C ILE A 238 -1.39 8.84 9.15
N VAL A 239 -0.51 9.53 8.42
CA VAL A 239 -0.21 9.15 7.03
C VAL A 239 1.06 8.30 6.98
N CYS A 240 0.97 7.13 6.34
CA CYS A 240 2.08 6.25 6.03
C CYS A 240 2.36 6.30 4.52
N TYR A 241 3.54 6.73 4.12
CA TYR A 241 3.89 6.94 2.72
C TYR A 241 5.18 6.23 2.33
N SER A 242 5.33 5.91 1.03
CA SER A 242 6.55 5.35 0.46
C SER A 242 6.81 5.86 -0.96
N TYR A 243 8.06 6.07 -1.29
CA TYR A 243 8.52 6.40 -2.65
C TYR A 243 8.70 5.15 -3.54
N SER A 244 8.35 3.98 -3.02
CA SER A 244 8.47 2.70 -3.74
C SER A 244 7.72 2.68 -5.06
N LYS A 245 6.59 3.42 -5.17
CA LYS A 245 5.70 3.38 -6.33
C LYS A 245 5.77 4.65 -7.15
N SER A 246 5.69 5.82 -6.52
CA SER A 246 5.77 7.11 -7.20
C SER A 246 7.09 7.29 -7.96
N LEU A 247 8.22 7.03 -7.33
CA LEU A 247 9.56 7.15 -7.92
C LEU A 247 10.13 5.84 -8.46
N SER A 248 9.38 4.73 -8.47
CA SER A 248 9.89 3.40 -8.86
C SER A 248 11.14 2.97 -8.08
N LEU A 249 11.15 3.20 -6.75
CA LEU A 249 12.29 2.92 -5.85
C LEU A 249 11.94 1.87 -4.77
N PRO A 250 11.33 0.71 -5.09
CA PRO A 250 10.92 -0.25 -4.06
C PRO A 250 12.12 -0.89 -3.33
N GLY A 251 13.26 -1.01 -4.01
CA GLY A 251 14.49 -1.57 -3.45
C GLY A 251 15.20 -0.65 -2.46
N GLU A 252 14.97 0.66 -2.53
CA GLU A 252 15.72 1.66 -1.75
C GLU A 252 15.16 1.88 -0.35
N ARG A 253 13.97 1.35 -0.07
CA ARG A 253 13.36 1.35 1.26
C ARG A 253 13.30 2.73 1.92
N ILE A 254 12.61 3.67 1.29
CA ILE A 254 12.44 5.04 1.79
C ILE A 254 10.96 5.45 1.81
N GLY A 255 10.53 6.05 2.90
CA GLY A 255 9.17 6.52 3.16
C GLY A 255 9.11 7.39 4.40
N TYR A 256 7.91 7.68 4.88
CA TYR A 256 7.71 8.46 6.10
C TYR A 256 6.39 8.14 6.80
N VAL A 257 6.33 8.46 8.08
CA VAL A 257 5.10 8.70 8.83
C VAL A 257 4.92 10.20 8.98
N LEU A 258 3.71 10.70 8.69
CA LEU A 258 3.29 12.06 9.04
C LEU A 258 2.30 11.98 10.19
N VAL A 259 2.57 12.70 11.26
CA VAL A 259 1.67 12.95 12.38
C VAL A 259 1.28 14.44 12.33
N PRO A 260 0.05 14.78 11.91
CA PRO A 260 -0.41 16.16 11.88
C PRO A 260 -0.44 16.79 13.27
N PRO A 261 -0.07 18.07 13.43
CA PRO A 261 -0.04 18.74 14.73
C PRO A 261 -1.44 18.94 15.34
N GLN A 262 -2.50 18.85 14.54
CA GLN A 262 -3.88 18.93 14.97
C GLN A 262 -4.46 17.61 15.50
N ALA A 263 -3.76 16.48 15.31
CA ALA A 263 -4.21 15.19 15.84
C ALA A 263 -4.26 15.20 17.37
N ALA A 264 -5.18 14.45 17.95
CA ALA A 264 -5.26 14.28 19.39
C ALA A 264 -3.92 13.74 19.92
N ASP A 265 -3.45 14.33 21.02
CA ASP A 265 -2.19 13.97 21.66
C ASP A 265 -0.98 13.97 20.70
N SER A 266 -0.97 14.85 19.69
CA SER A 266 -0.04 14.81 18.56
C SER A 266 1.45 14.73 18.97
N ALA A 267 1.87 15.40 20.04
CA ALA A 267 3.24 15.36 20.55
C ALA A 267 3.60 13.97 21.10
N ASP A 268 2.71 13.39 21.90
CA ASP A 268 2.89 12.04 22.47
C ASP A 268 2.74 10.97 21.40
N LEU A 269 1.83 11.16 20.44
CA LEU A 269 1.67 10.29 19.29
C LEU A 269 2.93 10.25 18.41
N TYR A 270 3.51 11.42 18.12
CA TYR A 270 4.79 11.49 17.38
C TYR A 270 5.91 10.83 18.18
N ALA A 271 5.99 11.07 19.48
CA ALA A 271 6.97 10.41 20.34
C ALA A 271 6.78 8.89 20.38
N ALA A 272 5.53 8.41 20.38
CA ALA A 272 5.21 6.99 20.31
C ALA A 272 5.61 6.35 18.98
N VAL A 273 5.42 7.05 17.85
CA VAL A 273 5.91 6.61 16.52
C VAL A 273 7.43 6.47 16.53
N CYS A 274 8.15 7.48 17.05
CA CYS A 274 9.61 7.42 17.19
C CYS A 274 10.05 6.28 18.12
N GLY A 275 9.34 6.08 19.23
CA GLY A 275 9.56 5.00 20.19
C GLY A 275 9.35 3.62 19.56
N ALA A 276 8.30 3.46 18.76
CA ALA A 276 8.02 2.26 18.01
C ALA A 276 9.13 1.95 17.00
N GLY A 277 9.58 2.96 16.24
CA GLY A 277 10.71 2.82 15.32
C GLY A 277 11.98 2.36 16.01
N ARG A 278 12.28 2.93 17.19
CA ARG A 278 13.42 2.51 18.03
C ARG A 278 13.26 1.07 18.52
N ALA A 279 12.08 0.70 19.03
CA ALA A 279 11.81 -0.63 19.55
C ALA A 279 11.87 -1.72 18.47
N LEU A 280 11.48 -1.39 17.23
CA LEU A 280 11.52 -2.28 16.08
C LEU A 280 12.89 -2.32 15.39
N GLY A 281 13.86 -1.50 15.83
CA GLY A 281 15.20 -1.44 15.26
C GLY A 281 15.32 -0.61 13.97
N TYR A 282 14.33 0.20 13.63
CA TYR A 282 14.35 1.12 12.48
C TYR A 282 15.03 2.44 12.88
N VAL A 283 16.33 2.40 13.15
CA VAL A 283 17.06 3.52 13.78
C VAL A 283 17.07 4.78 12.91
N CYS A 284 17.30 4.66 11.62
CA CYS A 284 17.17 5.74 10.64
C CYS A 284 16.98 5.17 9.23
N ALA A 285 16.33 5.92 8.36
CA ALA A 285 16.21 5.59 6.96
C ALA A 285 17.58 5.77 6.23
N PRO A 286 17.81 5.14 5.05
CA PRO A 286 19.04 5.25 4.29
C PRO A 286 19.41 6.71 3.97
N SER A 287 20.56 7.20 4.43
CA SER A 287 20.97 8.62 4.39
C SER A 287 21.00 9.18 2.97
N LEU A 288 21.55 8.46 1.99
CA LEU A 288 21.55 8.85 0.59
C LEU A 288 20.12 9.06 0.06
N PHE A 289 19.23 8.09 0.29
CA PHE A 289 17.88 8.18 -0.26
C PHE A 289 16.99 9.19 0.47
N GLN A 290 17.25 9.52 1.72
CA GLN A 290 16.63 10.68 2.36
C GLN A 290 16.85 11.95 1.52
N ARG A 291 18.10 12.24 1.14
CA ARG A 291 18.49 13.42 0.34
C ARG A 291 17.94 13.37 -1.06
N VAL A 292 18.01 12.20 -1.72
CA VAL A 292 17.49 12.00 -3.08
C VAL A 292 15.98 12.28 -3.15
N VAL A 293 15.17 11.74 -2.23
CA VAL A 293 13.71 11.95 -2.28
C VAL A 293 13.32 13.39 -1.97
N ALA A 294 14.08 14.12 -1.13
CA ALA A 294 13.85 15.54 -0.88
C ALA A 294 13.99 16.40 -2.15
N ARG A 295 14.85 15.97 -3.08
CA ARG A 295 15.07 16.64 -4.37
C ARG A 295 14.10 16.20 -5.47
N CYS A 296 13.35 15.12 -5.23
CA CYS A 296 12.46 14.50 -6.19
C CYS A 296 10.98 14.54 -5.78
N THR A 297 10.62 15.47 -4.86
CA THR A 297 9.25 15.61 -4.39
C THR A 297 8.30 15.92 -5.55
N GLY A 298 7.11 15.29 -5.54
CA GLY A 298 6.08 15.51 -6.55
C GLY A 298 6.36 14.86 -7.92
N LEU A 299 7.52 14.23 -8.12
CA LEU A 299 7.83 13.52 -9.37
C LEU A 299 7.26 12.10 -9.34
N THR A 300 7.00 11.56 -10.54
CA THR A 300 6.54 10.19 -10.75
C THR A 300 7.24 9.55 -11.93
N GLY A 301 7.29 8.20 -11.95
CA GLY A 301 7.58 7.46 -13.16
C GLY A 301 6.51 7.71 -14.25
N ASP A 302 6.68 7.11 -15.42
CA ASP A 302 5.74 7.26 -16.54
C ASP A 302 4.42 6.53 -16.26
N LEU A 303 3.41 7.28 -15.81
CA LEU A 303 2.07 6.76 -15.52
C LEU A 303 1.30 6.38 -16.79
N ALA A 304 1.67 6.88 -17.97
CA ALA A 304 0.99 6.55 -19.23
C ALA A 304 1.13 5.07 -19.60
N VAL A 305 2.26 4.46 -19.24
CA VAL A 305 2.47 3.02 -19.40
C VAL A 305 1.47 2.23 -18.58
N TYR A 306 1.28 2.58 -17.30
CA TYR A 306 0.32 1.90 -16.43
C TYR A 306 -1.12 2.12 -16.88
N LYS A 307 -1.46 3.34 -17.32
CA LYS A 307 -2.79 3.62 -17.89
C LYS A 307 -3.07 2.75 -19.12
N THR A 308 -2.11 2.65 -20.04
CA THR A 308 -2.22 1.80 -21.23
C THR A 308 -2.41 0.33 -20.86
N ASN A 309 -1.63 -0.15 -19.90
CA ASN A 309 -1.71 -1.54 -19.42
C ASN A 309 -3.06 -1.83 -18.76
N ARG A 310 -3.54 -0.89 -17.92
CA ARG A 310 -4.86 -0.97 -17.29
C ARG A 310 -5.98 -1.09 -18.32
N ASP A 311 -6.00 -0.16 -19.28
CA ASP A 311 -7.08 -0.09 -20.26
C ASP A 311 -7.08 -1.36 -21.12
N LEU A 312 -5.93 -1.77 -21.61
CA LEU A 312 -5.78 -3.00 -22.42
C LEU A 312 -6.26 -4.26 -21.67
N LEU A 313 -5.87 -4.41 -20.42
CA LEU A 313 -6.24 -5.57 -19.60
C LEU A 313 -7.71 -5.52 -19.19
N TYR A 314 -8.22 -4.36 -18.76
CA TYR A 314 -9.62 -4.17 -18.38
C TYR A 314 -10.56 -4.45 -19.56
N ASP A 315 -10.32 -3.82 -20.71
CA ASP A 315 -11.16 -3.98 -21.89
C ASP A 315 -11.12 -5.42 -22.41
N GLY A 316 -9.92 -6.04 -22.43
CA GLY A 316 -9.77 -7.43 -22.83
C GLY A 316 -10.54 -8.42 -21.93
N LEU A 317 -10.38 -8.32 -20.63
CA LEU A 317 -11.03 -9.23 -19.69
C LEU A 317 -12.56 -9.02 -19.66
N THR A 318 -13.04 -7.78 -19.68
CA THR A 318 -14.48 -7.50 -19.72
C THR A 318 -15.14 -8.02 -21.00
N ALA A 319 -14.47 -7.92 -22.14
CA ALA A 319 -14.95 -8.52 -23.39
C ALA A 319 -15.04 -10.06 -23.34
N MET A 320 -14.22 -10.69 -22.51
CA MET A 320 -14.25 -12.14 -22.25
C MET A 320 -15.31 -12.57 -21.22
N GLY A 321 -15.99 -11.61 -20.58
CA GLY A 321 -17.06 -11.86 -19.60
C GLY A 321 -16.63 -11.79 -18.14
N TYR A 322 -15.39 -11.41 -17.84
CA TYR A 322 -14.99 -11.13 -16.45
C TYR A 322 -15.67 -9.86 -15.95
N ARG A 323 -16.20 -9.88 -14.73
CA ARG A 323 -16.74 -8.70 -14.07
C ARG A 323 -15.65 -8.00 -13.29
N CYS A 324 -15.46 -6.72 -13.56
CA CYS A 324 -14.39 -5.94 -12.94
C CYS A 324 -14.79 -4.48 -12.75
N VAL A 325 -14.46 -3.92 -11.59
CA VAL A 325 -14.45 -2.47 -11.39
C VAL A 325 -13.21 -1.91 -12.06
N LYS A 326 -13.38 -0.86 -12.89
CA LYS A 326 -12.24 -0.23 -13.55
C LYS A 326 -11.38 0.50 -12.53
N PRO A 327 -10.08 0.17 -12.38
CA PRO A 327 -9.21 0.83 -11.42
C PRO A 327 -9.06 2.33 -11.73
N ALA A 328 -9.22 3.16 -10.72
CA ALA A 328 -8.97 4.60 -10.80
C ALA A 328 -7.53 4.97 -10.44
N GLY A 329 -6.83 4.07 -9.74
CA GLY A 329 -5.44 4.26 -9.33
C GLY A 329 -4.69 2.96 -9.05
N ALA A 330 -3.50 3.07 -8.49
CA ALA A 330 -2.52 1.99 -8.30
C ALA A 330 -2.16 1.29 -9.64
N PHE A 331 -1.78 0.03 -9.60
CA PHE A 331 -1.52 -0.76 -10.80
C PHE A 331 -2.03 -2.21 -10.66
N TYR A 332 -3.23 -2.33 -10.07
CA TYR A 332 -3.90 -3.61 -9.85
C TYR A 332 -5.28 -3.61 -10.48
N LEU A 333 -5.65 -4.74 -11.07
CA LEU A 333 -6.99 -5.08 -11.48
C LEU A 333 -7.50 -6.19 -10.58
N PHE A 334 -8.77 -6.13 -10.17
CA PHE A 334 -9.36 -7.07 -9.20
C PHE A 334 -10.71 -7.61 -9.69
N PRO A 335 -10.71 -8.39 -10.81
CA PRO A 335 -11.91 -8.96 -11.36
C PRO A 335 -12.45 -10.12 -10.51
N GLN A 336 -13.76 -10.37 -10.62
CA GLN A 336 -14.36 -11.61 -10.14
C GLN A 336 -13.79 -12.80 -10.93
N THR A 337 -13.52 -13.89 -10.23
CA THR A 337 -13.18 -15.17 -10.86
C THR A 337 -14.43 -15.80 -11.49
N LEU A 338 -14.24 -16.61 -12.53
CA LEU A 338 -15.34 -17.34 -13.19
C LEU A 338 -15.75 -18.61 -12.42
N ASP A 339 -14.99 -18.93 -11.38
CA ASP A 339 -15.28 -19.97 -10.39
C ASP A 339 -15.49 -19.30 -9.04
N PRO A 340 -16.52 -19.65 -8.24
CA PRO A 340 -16.67 -19.14 -6.88
C PRO A 340 -15.45 -19.44 -5.97
N ASP A 341 -14.77 -20.56 -6.21
CA ASP A 341 -13.49 -20.89 -5.56
C ASP A 341 -12.35 -20.20 -6.30
N ASP A 342 -11.96 -19.02 -5.81
CA ASP A 342 -10.89 -18.23 -6.39
C ASP A 342 -9.50 -18.92 -6.32
N ARG A 343 -9.29 -19.78 -5.31
CA ARG A 343 -8.05 -20.56 -5.20
C ARG A 343 -7.97 -21.62 -6.29
N ALA A 344 -9.05 -22.37 -6.49
CA ALA A 344 -9.15 -23.36 -7.57
C ALA A 344 -9.01 -22.70 -8.93
N PHE A 345 -9.61 -21.50 -9.12
CA PHE A 345 -9.47 -20.71 -10.34
C PHE A 345 -8.03 -20.30 -10.60
N CYS A 346 -7.34 -19.72 -9.62
CA CYS A 346 -5.95 -19.30 -9.74
C CYS A 346 -5.01 -20.49 -9.98
N GLU A 347 -5.28 -21.65 -9.37
CA GLU A 347 -4.52 -22.89 -9.63
C GLU A 347 -4.73 -23.37 -11.08
N ARG A 348 -5.95 -23.26 -11.60
CA ARG A 348 -6.26 -23.57 -13.01
C ARG A 348 -5.56 -22.63 -13.99
N ALA A 349 -5.44 -21.34 -13.64
CA ALA A 349 -4.73 -20.35 -14.45
C ALA A 349 -3.26 -20.73 -14.70
N LYS A 350 -2.61 -21.41 -13.75
CA LYS A 350 -1.23 -21.89 -13.89
C LYS A 350 -1.02 -22.86 -15.04
N LYS A 351 -2.07 -23.56 -15.52
CA LYS A 351 -1.99 -24.43 -16.72
C LYS A 351 -1.65 -23.64 -17.98
N TYR A 352 -1.94 -22.34 -17.96
CA TYR A 352 -1.67 -21.39 -19.04
C TYR A 352 -0.48 -20.49 -18.73
N ASP A 353 0.32 -20.84 -17.71
CA ASP A 353 1.41 -20.02 -17.20
C ASP A 353 0.99 -18.59 -16.76
N LEU A 354 -0.32 -18.41 -16.43
CA LEU A 354 -0.88 -17.19 -15.85
C LEU A 354 -0.79 -17.27 -14.33
N LEU A 355 -0.01 -16.35 -13.71
CA LEU A 355 0.17 -16.31 -12.27
C LEU A 355 -0.60 -15.10 -11.71
N VAL A 356 -1.72 -15.36 -11.06
CA VAL A 356 -2.63 -14.37 -10.46
C VAL A 356 -2.88 -14.73 -9.00
N VAL A 357 -3.23 -13.77 -8.15
CA VAL A 357 -3.35 -13.97 -6.71
C VAL A 357 -4.83 -14.07 -6.32
N PRO A 358 -5.26 -15.11 -5.56
CA PRO A 358 -6.64 -15.27 -5.15
C PRO A 358 -7.11 -14.13 -4.22
N GLY A 359 -8.34 -13.69 -4.40
CA GLY A 359 -8.96 -12.61 -3.65
C GLY A 359 -9.19 -12.94 -2.17
N THR A 360 -9.34 -14.22 -1.86
CA THR A 360 -9.41 -14.72 -0.47
C THR A 360 -8.26 -14.22 0.38
N ASP A 361 -7.04 -14.09 -0.17
CA ASP A 361 -5.87 -13.61 0.56
C ASP A 361 -5.95 -12.11 0.92
N PHE A 362 -6.83 -11.37 0.25
CA PHE A 362 -7.10 -9.96 0.50
C PHE A 362 -8.42 -9.74 1.27
N GLY A 363 -9.04 -10.81 1.79
CA GLY A 363 -10.34 -10.74 2.47
C GLY A 363 -11.54 -10.55 1.55
N ALA A 364 -11.41 -10.82 0.24
CA ALA A 364 -12.48 -10.69 -0.75
C ALA A 364 -12.55 -11.93 -1.67
N PRO A 365 -13.06 -13.07 -1.15
CA PRO A 365 -13.17 -14.31 -1.91
C PRO A 365 -13.99 -14.14 -3.19
N GLY A 366 -13.75 -15.01 -4.17
CA GLY A 366 -14.41 -14.96 -5.48
C GLY A 366 -13.82 -13.90 -6.43
N HIS A 367 -12.63 -13.35 -6.11
CA HIS A 367 -11.89 -12.40 -6.93
C HIS A 367 -10.45 -12.88 -7.17
N MET A 368 -9.76 -12.23 -8.09
CA MET A 368 -8.31 -12.40 -8.27
C MET A 368 -7.62 -11.05 -8.45
N ARG A 369 -6.40 -10.91 -7.92
CA ARG A 369 -5.58 -9.73 -8.20
C ARG A 369 -4.65 -9.98 -9.38
N ILE A 370 -4.65 -9.04 -10.31
CA ILE A 370 -3.75 -8.97 -11.46
C ILE A 370 -2.95 -7.68 -11.36
N SER A 371 -1.63 -7.79 -11.17
CA SER A 371 -0.73 -6.63 -11.18
C SER A 371 -0.33 -6.29 -12.61
N TYR A 372 -0.74 -5.12 -13.12
CA TYR A 372 -0.42 -4.72 -14.50
C TYR A 372 0.82 -3.84 -14.63
N CYS A 373 1.67 -3.77 -13.60
CA CYS A 373 2.99 -3.16 -13.67
C CYS A 373 4.02 -4.12 -14.32
N VAL A 374 3.71 -4.55 -15.55
CA VAL A 374 4.51 -5.42 -16.41
C VAL A 374 4.71 -4.76 -17.79
N ALA A 375 5.56 -5.33 -18.63
CA ALA A 375 5.67 -4.84 -20.01
C ALA A 375 4.32 -4.98 -20.74
N THR A 376 3.94 -3.98 -21.53
CA THR A 376 2.67 -3.98 -22.28
C THR A 376 2.52 -5.20 -23.18
N ASP A 377 3.63 -5.67 -23.76
CA ASP A 377 3.65 -6.89 -24.58
C ASP A 377 3.28 -8.15 -23.78
N THR A 378 3.68 -8.23 -22.52
CA THR A 378 3.27 -9.33 -21.63
C THR A 378 1.75 -9.41 -21.54
N ILE A 379 1.07 -8.28 -21.40
CA ILE A 379 -0.40 -8.24 -21.34
C ILE A 379 -1.02 -8.70 -22.67
N ARG A 380 -0.52 -8.18 -23.80
CA ARG A 380 -1.03 -8.58 -25.13
C ARG A 380 -0.93 -10.07 -25.36
N ARG A 381 0.16 -10.68 -24.93
CA ARG A 381 0.38 -12.13 -25.07
C ARG A 381 -0.42 -12.95 -24.06
N ALA A 382 -0.72 -12.40 -22.89
CA ALA A 382 -1.52 -13.06 -21.86
C ALA A 382 -3.02 -13.09 -22.19
N LEU A 383 -3.57 -12.07 -22.88
CA LEU A 383 -5.00 -11.97 -23.17
C LEU A 383 -5.58 -13.20 -23.89
N PRO A 384 -4.95 -13.77 -24.94
CA PRO A 384 -5.45 -15.02 -25.54
C PRO A 384 -5.45 -16.22 -24.59
N LEU A 385 -4.60 -16.21 -23.55
CA LEU A 385 -4.55 -17.28 -22.55
C LEU A 385 -5.67 -17.11 -21.52
N PHE A 386 -6.00 -15.87 -21.12
CA PHE A 386 -7.20 -15.58 -20.34
C PHE A 386 -8.48 -15.99 -21.07
N GLU A 387 -8.53 -15.83 -22.40
CA GLU A 387 -9.65 -16.28 -23.22
C GLU A 387 -9.80 -17.81 -23.19
N LYS A 388 -8.68 -18.55 -23.34
CA LYS A 388 -8.68 -20.02 -23.21
C LYS A 388 -9.12 -20.46 -21.81
N LEU A 389 -8.63 -19.79 -20.77
CA LEU A 389 -9.05 -20.06 -19.40
C LEU A 389 -10.55 -19.80 -19.23
N ALA A 390 -11.08 -18.69 -19.75
CA ALA A 390 -12.50 -18.36 -19.69
C ALA A 390 -13.38 -19.38 -20.43
N ALA A 391 -12.89 -19.94 -21.54
CA ALA A 391 -13.62 -20.96 -22.29
C ALA A 391 -13.84 -22.28 -21.52
N GLU A 392 -13.03 -22.58 -20.50
CA GLU A 392 -13.25 -23.73 -19.62
C GLU A 392 -14.48 -23.57 -18.69
N TYR A 393 -15.05 -22.35 -18.57
CA TYR A 393 -16.17 -22.00 -17.68
C TYR A 393 -17.45 -21.58 -18.43
N ARG A 394 -17.50 -21.75 -19.76
CA ARG A 394 -18.65 -21.45 -20.64
C ARG A 394 -19.51 -22.66 -21.00
#